data_dad2d1147bbc40df1ad9ce410d6b820c
#
_entry.id   dad2d1147bbc40df1ad9ce410d6b820c
#
_cell.length_a   1.000
_cell.length_b   1.000
_cell.length_c   1.000
_cell.angle_alpha   90.00
_cell.angle_beta   90.00
_cell.angle_gamma   90.00
#
_symmetry.space_group_name_H-M   'P 1'
#
loop_
_entity.id
_entity.type
_entity.pdbx_description
1 polymer ?
#
loop_
_entity_poly.entity_id
_entity_poly.type
_entity_poly.pdbx_seq_one_letter_code
_entity_poly.pdbx_strand_id
1 'polypeptide(L)'
;MQIFVTVSEDYDQSRLDVFLKDNAGDDLSRSTVQKWIDSGFVTNKTKDQLAHKNGYKVTVGEEYVVDVIARPPSRLEPIPMDIPVLYDEDEFMVIHKKAGIACHSGPGDDQPSLVNGLLHQFKNLSATGGERRPGIVHRLDKPTEGVLIIAKTDRAHAALSKMFQDRLVDKTYYAWVLQAPVESEGTVNLPIGRHPVERVKMCVREDGRMAITHYKTEKIVQTQTGRKYSLMKLGLETGRTHQIRVHMAKIGCPVVGDTLYSRSAKDYAQYGLLLFAKRLEFPHPFIADKRILVELDFPERFKTFERKCPSY
;
A
#
# COMPACT_ATOMS: atom_id res chain seq x y z
N MET A 1 20.84 -22.84 6.41
CA MET A 1 20.11 -24.12 6.19
C MET A 1 20.18 -24.44 4.72
N GLN A 2 20.53 -25.68 4.37
CA GLN A 2 20.53 -26.11 2.96
C GLN A 2 19.25 -26.89 2.68
N ILE A 3 18.60 -26.58 1.57
CA ILE A 3 17.47 -27.33 1.05
C ILE A 3 17.93 -28.07 -0.21
N PHE A 4 17.68 -29.37 -0.26
CA PHE A 4 18.00 -30.23 -1.39
C PHE A 4 16.70 -30.56 -2.12
N VAL A 5 16.65 -30.32 -3.42
CA VAL A 5 15.48 -30.62 -4.25
C VAL A 5 15.94 -31.30 -5.56
N THR A 6 15.20 -32.34 -5.95
CA THR A 6 15.43 -33.09 -7.19
C THR A 6 14.26 -32.88 -8.14
N VAL A 7 14.53 -32.64 -9.40
CA VAL A 7 13.49 -32.39 -10.40
C VAL A 7 12.76 -33.70 -10.73
N SER A 8 11.45 -33.72 -10.44
CA SER A 8 10.56 -34.82 -10.82
C SER A 8 10.03 -34.65 -12.25
N GLU A 9 9.38 -35.69 -12.78
CA GLU A 9 8.76 -35.71 -14.12
C GLU A 9 7.76 -34.55 -14.32
N ASP A 10 6.99 -34.21 -13.27
CA ASP A 10 5.99 -33.13 -13.32
C ASP A 10 6.59 -31.74 -13.60
N TYR A 11 7.87 -31.57 -13.32
CA TYR A 11 8.57 -30.30 -13.50
C TYR A 11 9.56 -30.31 -14.69
N ASP A 12 9.57 -31.39 -15.50
CA ASP A 12 10.44 -31.40 -16.70
C ASP A 12 10.15 -30.19 -17.60
N GLN A 13 11.20 -29.54 -18.08
CA GLN A 13 11.13 -28.31 -18.90
C GLN A 13 10.40 -27.14 -18.21
N SER A 14 10.11 -27.21 -16.94
CA SER A 14 9.63 -26.08 -16.15
C SER A 14 10.74 -25.05 -15.94
N ARG A 15 10.34 -23.82 -15.61
CA ARG A 15 11.33 -22.79 -15.25
C ARG A 15 11.89 -23.06 -13.85
N LEU A 16 13.19 -22.86 -13.66
CA LEU A 16 13.85 -23.05 -12.38
C LEU A 16 13.22 -22.24 -11.24
N ASP A 17 12.83 -20.98 -11.50
CA ASP A 17 12.19 -20.13 -10.50
C ASP A 17 10.77 -20.60 -10.09
N VAL A 18 10.09 -21.34 -10.96
CA VAL A 18 8.80 -21.97 -10.68
C VAL A 18 9.02 -23.27 -9.88
N PHE A 19 9.89 -24.15 -10.38
CA PHE A 19 10.23 -25.40 -9.72
C PHE A 19 10.66 -25.19 -8.27
N LEU A 20 11.61 -24.29 -8.04
CA LEU A 20 12.12 -24.02 -6.69
C LEU A 20 11.06 -23.36 -5.80
N LYS A 21 10.19 -22.50 -6.34
CA LYS A 21 9.09 -21.93 -5.56
C LYS A 21 8.18 -23.00 -4.98
N ASP A 22 7.88 -24.04 -5.75
CA ASP A 22 6.92 -25.07 -5.39
C ASP A 22 7.56 -26.21 -4.54
N ASN A 23 8.91 -26.33 -4.55
CA ASN A 23 9.61 -27.47 -3.93
C ASN A 23 10.65 -27.08 -2.86
N ALA A 24 11.05 -25.82 -2.75
CA ALA A 24 12.10 -25.41 -1.80
C ALA A 24 11.57 -24.85 -0.47
N GLY A 25 10.29 -24.98 -0.17
CA GLY A 25 9.67 -24.64 1.13
C GLY A 25 8.29 -24.01 0.99
N ASP A 26 7.54 -24.08 2.07
CA ASP A 26 6.20 -23.48 2.15
C ASP A 26 6.26 -21.96 2.13
N ASP A 27 5.24 -21.31 1.57
CA ASP A 27 5.06 -19.85 1.49
C ASP A 27 6.15 -19.05 0.75
N LEU A 28 6.94 -19.70 -0.11
CA LEU A 28 7.93 -18.99 -0.93
C LEU A 28 7.29 -18.19 -2.05
N SER A 29 7.62 -16.90 -2.11
CA SER A 29 7.24 -16.10 -3.28
C SER A 29 8.24 -16.33 -4.42
N ARG A 30 7.73 -16.32 -5.67
CA ARG A 30 8.59 -16.42 -6.86
C ARG A 30 9.68 -15.35 -6.88
N SER A 31 9.39 -14.14 -6.40
CA SER A 31 10.38 -13.06 -6.32
C SER A 31 11.49 -13.34 -5.29
N THR A 32 11.21 -14.09 -4.25
CA THR A 32 12.22 -14.55 -3.27
C THR A 32 13.17 -15.53 -3.93
N VAL A 33 12.63 -16.53 -4.63
CA VAL A 33 13.43 -17.54 -5.34
C VAL A 33 14.31 -16.89 -6.43
N GLN A 34 13.76 -15.96 -7.21
CA GLN A 34 14.53 -15.23 -8.21
C GLN A 34 15.73 -14.50 -7.60
N LYS A 35 15.54 -13.87 -6.43
CA LYS A 35 16.66 -13.24 -5.71
C LYS A 35 17.72 -14.23 -5.25
N TRP A 36 17.33 -15.44 -4.80
CA TRP A 36 18.27 -16.47 -4.43
C TRP A 36 19.13 -16.91 -5.62
N ILE A 37 18.51 -17.11 -6.78
CA ILE A 37 19.22 -17.45 -8.03
C ILE A 37 20.17 -16.32 -8.44
N ASP A 38 19.67 -15.07 -8.47
CA ASP A 38 20.46 -13.90 -8.89
C ASP A 38 21.62 -13.60 -7.92
N SER A 39 21.49 -13.99 -6.64
CA SER A 39 22.51 -13.79 -5.61
C SER A 39 23.48 -14.98 -5.46
N GLY A 40 23.34 -16.03 -6.28
CA GLY A 40 24.23 -17.19 -6.25
C GLY A 40 24.00 -18.16 -5.09
N PHE A 41 22.81 -18.17 -4.49
CA PHE A 41 22.44 -19.10 -3.41
C PHE A 41 21.83 -20.41 -3.91
N VAL A 42 21.79 -20.63 -5.22
CA VAL A 42 21.27 -21.84 -5.84
C VAL A 42 22.39 -22.50 -6.66
N THR A 43 22.71 -23.72 -6.31
CA THR A 43 23.70 -24.54 -7.01
C THR A 43 23.02 -25.71 -7.70
N ASN A 44 23.25 -25.90 -8.98
CA ASN A 44 22.93 -27.15 -9.68
C ASN A 44 24.03 -28.16 -9.37
N LYS A 45 23.72 -29.17 -8.54
CA LYS A 45 24.70 -30.20 -8.15
C LYS A 45 25.03 -31.19 -9.27
N THR A 46 24.07 -31.48 -10.14
CA THR A 46 24.28 -32.37 -11.28
C THR A 46 25.31 -31.81 -12.26
N LYS A 47 25.38 -30.46 -12.38
CA LYS A 47 26.33 -29.77 -13.28
C LYS A 47 27.49 -29.10 -12.55
N ASP A 48 27.50 -29.20 -11.22
CA ASP A 48 28.48 -28.56 -10.33
C ASP A 48 28.71 -27.08 -10.63
N GLN A 49 27.63 -26.34 -10.81
CA GLN A 49 27.66 -24.91 -11.13
C GLN A 49 26.56 -24.10 -10.46
N LEU A 50 26.82 -22.81 -10.25
CA LEU A 50 25.82 -21.89 -9.77
C LEU A 50 24.69 -21.70 -10.82
N ALA A 51 23.45 -21.63 -10.36
CA ALA A 51 22.33 -21.31 -11.21
C ALA A 51 22.22 -19.79 -11.39
N HIS A 52 22.37 -19.31 -12.63
CA HIS A 52 22.42 -17.87 -12.92
C HIS A 52 21.20 -17.35 -13.70
N LYS A 53 20.25 -18.22 -14.09
CA LYS A 53 19.10 -17.81 -14.91
C LYS A 53 17.80 -18.30 -14.31
N ASN A 54 16.97 -17.38 -13.83
CA ASN A 54 15.62 -17.66 -13.32
C ASN A 54 14.74 -18.46 -14.30
N GLY A 55 14.90 -18.20 -15.59
CA GLY A 55 14.16 -18.86 -16.67
C GLY A 55 14.81 -20.12 -17.22
N TYR A 56 15.87 -20.65 -16.60
CA TYR A 56 16.49 -21.92 -17.00
C TYR A 56 15.43 -23.02 -16.99
N LYS A 57 15.44 -23.88 -18.02
CA LYS A 57 14.56 -25.03 -18.12
C LYS A 57 15.19 -26.21 -17.42
N VAL A 58 14.59 -26.63 -16.31
CA VAL A 58 15.09 -27.77 -15.54
C VAL A 58 14.79 -29.08 -16.27
N THR A 59 15.61 -30.10 -16.02
CA THR A 59 15.46 -31.44 -16.59
C THR A 59 15.30 -32.46 -15.48
N VAL A 60 14.47 -33.48 -15.69
CA VAL A 60 14.27 -34.58 -14.74
C VAL A 60 15.62 -35.14 -14.24
N GLY A 61 15.71 -35.36 -12.93
CA GLY A 61 16.90 -35.86 -12.25
C GLY A 61 17.97 -34.80 -11.94
N GLU A 62 17.82 -33.55 -12.39
CA GLU A 62 18.71 -32.47 -11.92
C GLU A 62 18.50 -32.24 -10.42
N GLU A 63 19.60 -32.11 -9.70
CA GLU A 63 19.61 -31.81 -8.27
C GLU A 63 20.05 -30.38 -8.00
N TYR A 64 19.31 -29.71 -7.14
CA TYR A 64 19.61 -28.35 -6.72
C TYR A 64 19.81 -28.27 -5.21
N VAL A 65 20.81 -27.51 -4.81
CA VAL A 65 21.01 -27.09 -3.42
C VAL A 65 20.72 -25.62 -3.33
N VAL A 66 19.81 -25.27 -2.46
CA VAL A 66 19.50 -23.89 -2.12
C VAL A 66 20.12 -23.59 -0.76
N ASP A 67 21.15 -22.76 -0.75
CA ASP A 67 21.69 -22.18 0.48
C ASP A 67 20.73 -21.12 0.99
N VAL A 68 19.73 -21.56 1.75
CA VAL A 68 18.86 -20.62 2.45
C VAL A 68 19.72 -19.98 3.54
N ILE A 69 20.30 -18.84 3.19
CA ILE A 69 20.69 -17.92 4.24
C ILE A 69 19.35 -17.52 4.85
N ALA A 70 19.07 -18.07 6.03
CA ALA A 70 18.06 -17.49 6.87
C ALA A 70 18.42 -16.01 6.92
N ARG A 71 17.72 -15.16 6.13
CA ARG A 71 17.75 -13.75 6.48
C ARG A 71 17.44 -13.76 7.97
N PRO A 72 18.30 -13.15 8.81
CA PRO A 72 17.87 -12.90 10.17
C PRO A 72 16.48 -12.34 9.97
N PRO A 73 15.44 -12.85 10.64
CA PRO A 73 14.11 -12.29 10.54
C PRO A 73 14.38 -10.80 10.60
N SER A 74 13.94 -10.04 9.60
CA SER A 74 14.06 -8.59 9.69
C SER A 74 13.19 -8.27 10.88
N ARG A 75 13.76 -8.36 12.07
CA ARG A 75 13.15 -7.93 13.31
C ARG A 75 12.95 -6.47 13.04
N LEU A 76 11.71 -6.14 12.72
CA LEU A 76 11.29 -4.76 12.64
C LEU A 76 11.63 -4.18 13.99
N GLU A 77 12.70 -3.42 14.06
CA GLU A 77 13.14 -2.85 15.33
C GLU A 77 12.07 -1.87 15.80
N PRO A 78 11.59 -2.00 17.04
CA PRO A 78 10.72 -1.01 17.64
C PRO A 78 11.44 0.35 17.70
N ILE A 79 10.82 1.38 17.10
CA ILE A 79 11.39 2.73 17.05
C ILE A 79 10.40 3.69 17.69
N PRO A 80 10.82 4.56 18.63
CA PRO A 80 9.96 5.57 19.24
C PRO A 80 9.31 6.44 18.17
N MET A 81 7.97 6.48 18.17
CA MET A 81 7.18 7.26 17.21
C MET A 81 5.88 7.70 17.89
N ASP A 82 5.54 8.97 17.77
CA ASP A 82 4.27 9.50 18.27
C ASP A 82 3.14 9.12 17.29
N ILE A 83 2.34 8.11 17.67
CA ILE A 83 1.19 7.62 16.90
C ILE A 83 -0.08 7.89 17.71
N PRO A 84 -0.85 8.95 17.39
CA PRO A 84 -2.08 9.24 18.10
C PRO A 84 -3.13 8.14 17.89
N VAL A 85 -3.68 7.63 18.99
CA VAL A 85 -4.79 6.68 18.97
C VAL A 85 -6.09 7.47 19.04
N LEU A 86 -6.99 7.21 18.10
CA LEU A 86 -8.27 7.89 17.96
C LEU A 86 -9.44 7.07 18.53
N TYR A 87 -9.30 5.76 18.47
CA TYR A 87 -10.26 4.80 19.01
C TYR A 87 -9.51 3.54 19.43
N ASP A 88 -9.79 3.00 20.60
CA ASP A 88 -9.07 1.85 21.16
C ASP A 88 -10.03 0.84 21.78
N GLU A 89 -9.89 -0.43 21.41
CA GLU A 89 -10.52 -1.59 22.00
C GLU A 89 -9.48 -2.73 22.16
N ASP A 90 -9.82 -3.78 22.88
CA ASP A 90 -8.90 -4.89 23.17
C ASP A 90 -8.38 -5.57 21.90
N GLU A 91 -9.23 -5.69 20.88
CA GLU A 91 -8.92 -6.47 19.67
C GLU A 91 -8.38 -5.63 18.51
N PHE A 92 -8.71 -4.35 18.45
CA PHE A 92 -8.26 -3.45 17.39
C PHE A 92 -8.24 -1.99 17.86
N MET A 93 -7.60 -1.14 17.07
CA MET A 93 -7.57 0.31 17.29
C MET A 93 -7.65 1.06 15.97
N VAL A 94 -8.01 2.34 16.04
CA VAL A 94 -7.91 3.28 14.93
C VAL A 94 -6.92 4.37 15.31
N ILE A 95 -5.98 4.65 14.44
CA ILE A 95 -4.89 5.60 14.67
C ILE A 95 -4.90 6.73 13.64
N HIS A 96 -4.21 7.81 13.96
CA HIS A 96 -3.87 8.87 13.04
C HIS A 96 -2.46 8.64 12.46
N LYS A 97 -2.38 8.21 11.20
CA LYS A 97 -1.11 8.12 10.50
C LYS A 97 -0.70 9.50 9.97
N LYS A 98 0.43 10.02 10.41
CA LYS A 98 1.00 11.28 9.90
C LYS A 98 1.53 11.13 8.46
N ALA A 99 1.57 12.22 7.69
CA ALA A 99 2.19 12.25 6.36
C ALA A 99 3.70 11.98 6.46
N GLY A 100 4.28 11.44 5.39
CA GLY A 100 5.73 11.16 5.30
C GLY A 100 6.16 9.79 5.85
N ILE A 101 5.28 9.06 6.55
CA ILE A 101 5.56 7.75 7.14
C ILE A 101 4.92 6.66 6.27
N ALA A 102 5.70 5.68 5.81
CA ALA A 102 5.17 4.51 5.13
C ALA A 102 4.45 3.59 6.13
N CYS A 103 3.36 2.92 5.75
CA CYS A 103 2.70 1.95 6.63
C CYS A 103 3.63 0.79 6.98
N HIS A 104 4.41 0.31 6.03
CA HIS A 104 5.41 -0.74 6.19
C HIS A 104 6.54 -0.52 5.18
N SER A 105 7.73 -0.98 5.50
CA SER A 105 8.89 -0.89 4.61
C SER A 105 8.73 -1.81 3.41
N GLY A 106 9.05 -1.31 2.22
CA GLY A 106 9.15 -2.09 1.01
C GLY A 106 10.44 -2.92 0.96
N PRO A 107 10.58 -3.84 0.01
CA PRO A 107 11.85 -4.51 -0.23
C PRO A 107 12.93 -3.46 -0.58
N GLY A 108 14.00 -3.40 0.23
CA GLY A 108 15.11 -2.45 0.04
C GLY A 108 14.87 -1.03 0.57
N ASP A 109 13.79 -0.80 1.31
CA ASP A 109 13.54 0.44 2.03
C ASP A 109 13.88 0.22 3.51
N ASP A 110 15.01 0.79 3.96
CA ASP A 110 15.51 0.70 5.34
C ASP A 110 15.00 1.85 6.22
N GLN A 111 14.14 2.72 5.69
CA GLN A 111 13.58 3.82 6.45
C GLN A 111 12.54 3.32 7.45
N PRO A 112 12.49 3.92 8.65
CA PRO A 112 11.46 3.63 9.64
C PRO A 112 10.05 3.76 9.04
N SER A 113 9.20 2.79 9.36
CA SER A 113 7.81 2.74 8.94
C SER A 113 6.88 2.82 10.14
N LEU A 114 5.60 3.01 9.90
CA LEU A 114 4.57 3.00 10.95
C LEU A 114 4.63 1.72 11.80
N VAL A 115 4.92 0.59 11.18
CA VAL A 115 5.04 -0.69 11.90
C VAL A 115 6.13 -0.66 12.96
N ASN A 116 7.27 0.00 12.71
CA ASN A 116 8.33 0.16 13.71
C ASN A 116 7.83 0.93 14.93
N GLY A 117 7.06 2.01 14.70
CA GLY A 117 6.43 2.77 15.77
C GLY A 117 5.34 2.00 16.52
N LEU A 118 4.51 1.26 15.80
CA LEU A 118 3.48 0.41 16.42
C LEU A 118 4.09 -0.67 17.32
N LEU A 119 5.16 -1.32 16.91
CA LEU A 119 5.89 -2.31 17.72
C LEU A 119 6.53 -1.69 18.97
N HIS A 120 6.92 -0.41 18.92
CA HIS A 120 7.44 0.30 20.09
C HIS A 120 6.30 0.66 21.06
N GLN A 121 5.18 1.15 20.55
CA GLN A 121 4.11 1.72 21.36
C GLN A 121 3.14 0.64 21.90
N PHE A 122 2.97 -0.47 21.18
CA PHE A 122 1.98 -1.51 21.52
C PHE A 122 2.64 -2.90 21.64
N LYS A 123 2.35 -3.59 22.76
CA LYS A 123 2.91 -4.92 23.05
C LYS A 123 2.27 -6.01 22.18
N ASN A 124 0.99 -5.86 21.87
CA ASN A 124 0.19 -6.87 21.16
C ASN A 124 -0.24 -6.31 19.81
N LEU A 125 0.21 -6.94 18.74
CA LEU A 125 -0.22 -6.69 17.37
C LEU A 125 -0.40 -8.04 16.68
N SER A 126 -1.41 -8.16 15.83
CA SER A 126 -1.60 -9.37 15.04
C SER A 126 -0.41 -9.67 14.16
N ALA A 127 0.04 -10.92 14.16
CA ALA A 127 1.11 -11.40 13.28
C ALA A 127 0.59 -11.93 11.94
N THR A 128 -0.73 -12.07 11.75
CA THR A 128 -1.38 -12.67 10.56
C THR A 128 -0.98 -11.95 9.26
N GLY A 129 -0.67 -10.64 9.29
CA GLY A 129 -0.15 -9.88 8.14
C GLY A 129 1.27 -10.26 7.70
N GLY A 130 1.88 -11.22 8.37
CA GLY A 130 3.27 -11.63 8.23
C GLY A 130 4.24 -10.70 8.98
N GLU A 131 5.47 -11.16 9.20
CA GLU A 131 6.50 -10.49 10.02
C GLU A 131 6.76 -9.01 9.68
N ARG A 132 6.44 -8.61 8.45
CA ARG A 132 6.67 -7.22 7.98
C ARG A 132 5.47 -6.30 8.13
N ARG A 133 4.30 -6.81 8.53
CA ARG A 133 3.04 -6.06 8.55
C ARG A 133 2.17 -6.36 9.77
N PRO A 134 2.75 -6.49 10.98
CA PRO A 134 1.95 -6.77 12.16
C PRO A 134 0.82 -5.75 12.31
N GLY A 135 -0.40 -6.23 12.47
CA GLY A 135 -1.60 -5.44 12.66
C GLY A 135 -2.13 -4.68 11.44
N ILE A 136 -1.43 -4.67 10.31
CA ILE A 136 -1.81 -3.87 9.12
C ILE A 136 -2.85 -4.59 8.27
N VAL A 137 -4.10 -4.19 8.33
CA VAL A 137 -5.22 -4.73 7.52
C VAL A 137 -5.50 -3.92 6.24
N HIS A 138 -5.10 -2.66 6.21
CA HIS A 138 -5.14 -1.79 5.02
C HIS A 138 -4.02 -0.76 5.09
N ARG A 139 -3.88 0.06 4.05
CA ARG A 139 -2.75 1.01 3.99
C ARG A 139 -3.13 2.36 3.41
N LEU A 140 -2.37 3.37 3.81
CA LEU A 140 -2.27 4.67 3.17
C LEU A 140 -0.91 4.81 2.48
N ASP A 141 -0.82 5.63 1.45
CA ASP A 141 0.47 5.97 0.82
C ASP A 141 1.38 6.72 1.82
N LYS A 142 2.69 6.66 1.61
CA LYS A 142 3.67 7.34 2.47
C LYS A 142 3.34 8.83 2.69
N PRO A 143 3.04 9.63 1.65
CA PRO A 143 2.71 11.05 1.82
C PRO A 143 1.26 11.32 2.27
N THR A 144 0.38 10.29 2.28
CA THR A 144 -1.03 10.45 2.69
C THR A 144 -1.14 10.37 4.20
N GLU A 145 -1.83 11.34 4.77
CA GLU A 145 -2.18 11.44 6.18
C GLU A 145 -3.62 10.99 6.41
N GLY A 146 -3.95 10.50 7.62
CA GLY A 146 -5.33 10.23 8.01
C GLY A 146 -5.54 8.99 8.86
N VAL A 147 -6.80 8.58 8.94
CA VAL A 147 -7.26 7.46 9.77
C VAL A 147 -6.85 6.10 9.21
N LEU A 148 -6.39 5.21 10.09
CA LEU A 148 -5.94 3.87 9.76
C LEU A 148 -6.35 2.88 10.85
N ILE A 149 -6.92 1.71 10.46
CA ILE A 149 -7.30 0.64 11.38
C ILE A 149 -6.11 -0.30 11.58
N ILE A 150 -5.87 -0.70 12.83
CA ILE A 150 -4.81 -1.63 13.24
C ILE A 150 -5.45 -2.78 14.03
N ALA A 151 -5.14 -4.01 13.66
CA ALA A 151 -5.55 -5.20 14.40
C ALA A 151 -4.55 -5.52 15.52
N LYS A 152 -5.03 -5.69 16.75
CA LYS A 152 -4.21 -6.13 17.89
C LYS A 152 -4.16 -7.63 17.99
N THR A 153 -5.21 -8.35 17.56
CA THR A 153 -5.33 -9.81 17.60
C THR A 153 -5.47 -10.40 16.19
N ASP A 154 -5.12 -11.66 16.02
CA ASP A 154 -5.28 -12.38 14.74
C ASP A 154 -6.76 -12.56 14.37
N ARG A 155 -7.64 -12.72 15.37
CA ARG A 155 -9.08 -12.75 15.19
C ARG A 155 -9.61 -11.45 14.59
N ALA A 156 -9.18 -10.31 15.12
CA ALA A 156 -9.54 -8.99 14.58
C ALA A 156 -8.95 -8.78 13.19
N HIS A 157 -7.71 -9.24 12.95
CA HIS A 157 -7.08 -9.14 11.64
C HIS A 157 -7.90 -9.87 10.56
N ALA A 158 -8.32 -11.10 10.84
CA ALA A 158 -9.14 -11.90 9.91
C ALA A 158 -10.48 -11.22 9.64
N ALA A 159 -11.20 -10.80 10.70
CA ALA A 159 -12.50 -10.13 10.59
C ALA A 159 -12.41 -8.81 9.81
N LEU A 160 -11.47 -7.93 10.17
CA LEU A 160 -11.27 -6.65 9.50
C LEU A 160 -10.83 -6.82 8.04
N SER A 161 -9.91 -7.76 7.75
CA SER A 161 -9.49 -8.05 6.38
C SER A 161 -10.66 -8.50 5.51
N LYS A 162 -11.54 -9.36 6.05
CA LYS A 162 -12.78 -9.75 5.37
C LYS A 162 -13.70 -8.56 5.13
N MET A 163 -13.87 -7.67 6.10
CA MET A 163 -14.69 -6.46 5.93
C MET A 163 -14.17 -5.54 4.82
N PHE A 164 -12.83 -5.39 4.70
CA PHE A 164 -12.24 -4.66 3.57
C PHE A 164 -12.48 -5.37 2.23
N GLN A 165 -12.40 -6.69 2.21
CA GLN A 165 -12.67 -7.51 1.03
C GLN A 165 -14.13 -7.41 0.59
N ASP A 166 -15.05 -7.46 1.55
CA ASP A 166 -16.50 -7.38 1.33
C ASP A 166 -16.99 -5.93 1.14
N ARG A 167 -16.09 -4.94 1.17
CA ARG A 167 -16.36 -3.50 0.99
C ARG A 167 -17.30 -2.91 2.06
N LEU A 168 -17.27 -3.44 3.26
CA LEU A 168 -18.09 -2.98 4.40
C LEU A 168 -17.49 -1.77 5.13
N VAL A 169 -16.26 -1.35 4.75
CA VAL A 169 -15.58 -0.20 5.34
C VAL A 169 -15.73 1.01 4.43
N ASP A 170 -16.51 1.99 4.87
CA ASP A 170 -16.67 3.27 4.18
C ASP A 170 -15.46 4.16 4.45
N LYS A 171 -14.79 4.58 3.39
CA LYS A 171 -13.58 5.39 3.42
C LYS A 171 -13.86 6.72 2.75
N THR A 172 -13.80 7.80 3.50
CA THR A 172 -13.94 9.16 2.95
C THR A 172 -12.60 9.87 2.98
N TYR A 173 -12.16 10.29 1.82
CA TYR A 173 -10.97 11.12 1.63
C TYR A 173 -11.36 12.52 1.20
N TYR A 174 -10.46 13.44 1.46
CA TYR A 174 -10.49 14.78 0.86
C TYR A 174 -9.17 15.08 0.17
N ALA A 175 -9.25 15.76 -0.95
CA ALA A 175 -8.08 16.23 -1.66
C ALA A 175 -8.31 17.62 -2.24
N TRP A 176 -7.29 18.48 -2.14
CA TRP A 176 -7.20 19.63 -3.04
C TRP A 176 -6.61 19.18 -4.36
N VAL A 177 -7.31 19.48 -5.44
CA VAL A 177 -6.87 19.14 -6.80
C VAL A 177 -6.67 20.40 -7.64
N LEU A 178 -5.81 20.31 -8.64
CA LEU A 178 -5.64 21.34 -9.67
C LEU A 178 -6.82 21.26 -10.62
N GLN A 179 -7.36 22.42 -11.00
CA GLN A 179 -8.55 22.55 -11.83
C GLN A 179 -9.84 22.10 -11.13
N ALA A 180 -10.93 22.13 -11.87
CA ALA A 180 -12.19 21.52 -11.49
C ALA A 180 -12.55 20.45 -12.53
N PRO A 181 -13.10 19.30 -12.11
CA PRO A 181 -13.63 18.35 -13.06
C PRO A 181 -14.80 18.95 -13.83
N VAL A 182 -15.08 18.42 -15.02
CA VAL A 182 -16.18 18.88 -15.87
C VAL A 182 -17.51 18.73 -15.13
N GLU A 183 -17.73 17.57 -14.55
CA GLU A 183 -18.90 17.26 -13.73
C GLU A 183 -18.56 17.48 -12.26
N SER A 184 -19.49 18.09 -11.50
CA SER A 184 -19.29 18.36 -10.06
C SER A 184 -19.21 17.10 -9.21
N GLU A 185 -19.79 16.00 -9.66
CA GLU A 185 -19.71 14.67 -9.04
C GLU A 185 -19.69 13.58 -10.10
N GLY A 186 -19.14 12.42 -9.75
CA GLY A 186 -19.05 11.30 -10.68
C GLY A 186 -18.26 10.12 -10.14
N THR A 187 -18.07 9.14 -11.01
CA THR A 187 -17.33 7.91 -10.71
C THR A 187 -16.25 7.66 -11.75
N VAL A 188 -15.01 7.49 -11.27
CA VAL A 188 -13.90 7.01 -12.09
C VAL A 188 -13.78 5.50 -11.90
N ASN A 189 -14.15 4.73 -12.92
CA ASN A 189 -14.06 3.27 -12.94
C ASN A 189 -13.04 2.86 -14.00
N LEU A 190 -11.77 2.89 -13.64
CA LEU A 190 -10.65 2.61 -14.55
C LEU A 190 -9.65 1.67 -13.87
N PRO A 191 -9.23 0.57 -14.52
CA PRO A 191 -8.31 -0.39 -13.91
C PRO A 191 -6.92 0.21 -13.75
N ILE A 192 -6.25 -0.14 -12.64
CA ILE A 192 -4.93 0.38 -12.27
C ILE A 192 -3.92 -0.76 -12.23
N GLY A 193 -2.80 -0.54 -12.90
CA GLY A 193 -1.62 -1.42 -12.88
C GLY A 193 -0.34 -0.63 -12.64
N ARG A 194 0.77 -1.34 -12.52
CA ARG A 194 2.09 -0.71 -12.36
C ARG A 194 2.52 -0.09 -13.70
N HIS A 195 3.09 1.12 -13.63
CA HIS A 195 3.61 1.80 -14.81
C HIS A 195 4.72 0.95 -15.45
N PRO A 196 4.69 0.72 -16.79
CA PRO A 196 5.62 -0.22 -17.45
C PRO A 196 7.09 0.21 -17.36
N VAL A 197 7.35 1.50 -17.33
CA VAL A 197 8.72 2.07 -17.30
C VAL A 197 9.05 2.61 -15.91
N GLU A 198 8.27 3.53 -15.38
CA GLU A 198 8.51 4.18 -14.09
C GLU A 198 7.93 3.35 -12.94
N ARG A 199 8.66 2.32 -12.48
CA ARG A 199 8.17 1.31 -11.51
C ARG A 199 7.68 1.88 -10.17
N VAL A 200 8.01 3.11 -9.83
CA VAL A 200 7.49 3.80 -8.63
C VAL A 200 6.07 4.33 -8.83
N LYS A 201 5.61 4.44 -10.08
CA LYS A 201 4.28 4.90 -10.46
C LYS A 201 3.30 3.76 -10.72
N MET A 202 2.04 4.08 -10.56
CA MET A 202 0.90 3.32 -11.08
C MET A 202 0.31 4.07 -12.27
N CYS A 203 -0.46 3.40 -13.11
CA CYS A 203 -1.17 4.04 -14.22
C CYS A 203 -2.48 3.30 -14.53
N VAL A 204 -3.37 3.97 -15.23
CA VAL A 204 -4.54 3.32 -15.83
C VAL A 204 -4.06 2.44 -16.98
N ARG A 205 -4.44 1.15 -16.97
CA ARG A 205 -4.13 0.18 -18.02
C ARG A 205 -5.15 -0.96 -18.03
N GLU A 206 -5.46 -1.47 -19.19
CA GLU A 206 -6.54 -2.46 -19.40
C GLU A 206 -6.31 -3.78 -18.64
N ASP A 207 -5.07 -4.25 -18.57
CA ASP A 207 -4.67 -5.43 -17.79
C ASP A 207 -4.45 -5.15 -16.29
N GLY A 208 -4.82 -3.95 -15.84
CA GLY A 208 -4.77 -3.54 -14.45
C GLY A 208 -5.87 -4.19 -13.60
N ARG A 209 -5.80 -3.98 -12.30
CA ARG A 209 -6.83 -4.43 -11.36
C ARG A 209 -7.95 -3.38 -11.28
N MET A 210 -9.20 -3.83 -11.31
CA MET A 210 -10.38 -2.96 -11.17
C MET A 210 -10.21 -1.97 -10.01
N ALA A 211 -10.51 -0.71 -10.28
CA ALA A 211 -10.42 0.38 -9.32
C ALA A 211 -11.60 1.36 -9.55
N ILE A 212 -12.31 1.67 -8.45
CA ILE A 212 -13.50 2.53 -8.49
C ILE A 212 -13.35 3.61 -7.43
N THR A 213 -13.43 4.87 -7.88
CA THR A 213 -13.37 6.07 -7.05
C THR A 213 -14.56 6.97 -7.35
N HIS A 214 -15.38 7.24 -6.34
CA HIS A 214 -16.43 8.25 -6.41
C HIS A 214 -15.87 9.60 -6.00
N TYR A 215 -16.31 10.67 -6.67
CA TYR A 215 -15.89 12.01 -6.31
C TYR A 215 -17.06 12.98 -6.31
N LYS A 216 -16.95 14.00 -5.45
CA LYS A 216 -17.82 15.15 -5.42
C LYS A 216 -17.01 16.40 -5.12
N THR A 217 -17.25 17.45 -5.88
CA THR A 217 -16.67 18.76 -5.64
C THR A 217 -17.41 19.46 -4.52
N GLU A 218 -16.73 19.72 -3.41
CA GLU A 218 -17.30 20.41 -2.25
C GLU A 218 -17.10 21.93 -2.35
N LYS A 219 -15.97 22.35 -2.95
CA LYS A 219 -15.62 23.76 -3.06
C LYS A 219 -14.71 23.99 -4.26
N ILE A 220 -14.91 25.10 -4.96
CA ILE A 220 -13.98 25.60 -5.99
C ILE A 220 -13.47 26.97 -5.53
N VAL A 221 -12.16 27.15 -5.61
CA VAL A 221 -11.51 28.46 -5.40
C VAL A 221 -10.75 28.84 -6.65
N GLN A 222 -10.75 30.10 -6.99
CA GLN A 222 -10.03 30.64 -8.14
C GLN A 222 -9.13 31.78 -7.69
N THR A 223 -7.87 31.74 -8.06
CA THR A 223 -6.93 32.82 -7.76
C THR A 223 -7.14 34.01 -8.67
N GLN A 224 -6.57 35.18 -8.31
CA GLN A 224 -6.54 36.36 -9.15
C GLN A 224 -5.93 36.11 -10.53
N THR A 225 -5.01 35.14 -10.64
CA THR A 225 -4.39 34.73 -11.91
C THR A 225 -5.26 33.78 -12.73
N GLY A 226 -6.50 33.53 -12.31
CA GLY A 226 -7.44 32.62 -12.99
C GLY A 226 -7.21 31.12 -12.75
N ARG A 227 -6.20 30.74 -11.93
CA ARG A 227 -5.95 29.34 -11.62
C ARG A 227 -7.05 28.80 -10.69
N LYS A 228 -7.64 27.67 -11.05
CA LYS A 228 -8.70 27.01 -10.27
C LYS A 228 -8.14 25.86 -9.43
N TYR A 229 -8.71 25.69 -8.25
CA TYR A 229 -8.50 24.55 -7.36
C TYR A 229 -9.84 24.06 -6.84
N SER A 230 -9.96 22.76 -6.64
CA SER A 230 -11.19 22.17 -6.09
C SER A 230 -10.88 21.33 -4.88
N LEU A 231 -11.67 21.49 -3.82
CA LEU A 231 -11.73 20.56 -2.70
C LEU A 231 -12.68 19.44 -3.08
N MET A 232 -12.14 18.24 -3.21
CA MET A 232 -12.88 17.06 -3.60
C MET A 232 -13.14 16.17 -2.38
N LYS A 233 -14.38 15.71 -2.20
CA LYS A 233 -14.73 14.58 -1.36
C LYS A 233 -14.66 13.32 -2.21
N LEU A 234 -13.98 12.29 -1.73
CA LEU A 234 -13.64 11.08 -2.49
C LEU A 234 -14.02 9.84 -1.69
N GLY A 235 -14.77 8.94 -2.30
CA GLY A 235 -15.15 7.64 -1.77
C GLY A 235 -14.45 6.51 -2.52
N LEU A 236 -14.03 5.47 -1.82
CA LEU A 236 -13.31 4.34 -2.41
C LEU A 236 -14.06 3.02 -2.22
N GLU A 237 -14.49 2.36 -3.30
CA GLU A 237 -14.91 0.95 -3.24
C GLU A 237 -13.73 -0.01 -3.21
N THR A 238 -12.64 0.33 -3.87
CA THR A 238 -11.41 -0.44 -3.96
C THR A 238 -10.25 0.31 -3.32
N GLY A 239 -9.14 -0.38 -3.03
CA GLY A 239 -7.95 0.23 -2.41
C GLY A 239 -6.66 -0.13 -3.16
N ARG A 240 -6.50 0.35 -4.42
CA ARG A 240 -5.27 0.12 -5.18
C ARG A 240 -4.21 1.15 -4.80
N THR A 241 -2.95 0.75 -4.94
CA THR A 241 -1.82 1.67 -4.71
C THR A 241 -2.00 2.94 -5.55
N HIS A 242 -1.88 4.12 -4.93
CA HIS A 242 -2.02 5.43 -5.55
C HIS A 242 -3.39 5.69 -6.24
N GLN A 243 -4.44 4.94 -5.89
CA GLN A 243 -5.70 4.94 -6.66
C GLN A 243 -6.27 6.35 -6.88
N ILE A 244 -6.52 7.12 -5.82
CA ILE A 244 -7.04 8.49 -5.93
C ILE A 244 -6.13 9.35 -6.80
N ARG A 245 -4.84 9.28 -6.57
CA ARG A 245 -3.83 10.08 -7.26
C ARG A 245 -3.82 9.83 -8.77
N VAL A 246 -3.88 8.54 -9.16
CA VAL A 246 -3.94 8.12 -10.58
C VAL A 246 -5.27 8.53 -11.20
N HIS A 247 -6.40 8.28 -10.53
CA HIS A 247 -7.72 8.59 -11.06
C HIS A 247 -7.93 10.09 -11.23
N MET A 248 -7.57 10.90 -10.23
CA MET A 248 -7.68 12.36 -10.32
C MET A 248 -6.77 12.94 -11.42
N ALA A 249 -5.54 12.45 -11.54
CA ALA A 249 -4.66 12.84 -12.63
C ALA A 249 -5.24 12.45 -14.01
N LYS A 250 -5.88 11.28 -14.12
CA LYS A 250 -6.47 10.79 -15.38
C LYS A 250 -7.63 11.64 -15.87
N ILE A 251 -8.43 12.21 -14.95
CA ILE A 251 -9.53 13.13 -15.31
C ILE A 251 -9.09 14.60 -15.40
N GLY A 252 -7.78 14.87 -15.44
CA GLY A 252 -7.22 16.23 -15.59
C GLY A 252 -7.17 17.07 -14.32
N CYS A 253 -7.48 16.49 -13.16
CA CYS A 253 -7.53 17.13 -11.86
C CYS A 253 -6.50 16.54 -10.87
N PRO A 254 -5.17 16.58 -11.16
CA PRO A 254 -4.19 15.95 -10.29
C PRO A 254 -4.18 16.59 -8.90
N VAL A 255 -3.87 15.78 -7.88
CA VAL A 255 -3.81 16.24 -6.48
C VAL A 255 -2.70 17.28 -6.32
N VAL A 256 -2.99 18.36 -5.61
CA VAL A 256 -2.02 19.42 -5.30
C VAL A 256 -0.85 18.83 -4.50
N GLY A 257 0.38 19.17 -4.92
CA GLY A 257 1.61 18.67 -4.28
C GLY A 257 1.98 17.22 -4.60
N ASP A 258 1.28 16.58 -5.56
CA ASP A 258 1.61 15.23 -5.98
C ASP A 258 2.87 15.17 -6.85
N THR A 259 3.98 14.75 -6.28
CA THR A 259 5.30 14.70 -6.96
C THR A 259 5.40 13.62 -8.04
N LEU A 260 4.46 12.66 -8.09
CA LEU A 260 4.47 11.59 -9.08
C LEU A 260 3.54 11.86 -10.26
N TYR A 261 2.39 12.49 -10.01
CA TYR A 261 1.32 12.62 -11.01
C TYR A 261 0.97 14.05 -11.39
N SER A 262 1.58 15.07 -10.75
CA SER A 262 1.39 16.48 -11.10
C SER A 262 2.70 17.09 -11.60
N ARG A 263 2.64 17.76 -12.77
CA ARG A 263 3.80 18.47 -13.34
C ARG A 263 4.18 19.71 -12.53
N SER A 264 3.21 20.33 -11.85
CA SER A 264 3.41 21.55 -11.04
C SER A 264 3.62 21.25 -9.55
N ALA A 265 3.96 20.01 -9.17
CA ALA A 265 4.13 19.62 -7.77
C ALA A 265 5.14 20.51 -7.01
N LYS A 266 6.19 20.99 -7.70
CA LYS A 266 7.22 21.84 -7.10
C LYS A 266 6.67 23.18 -6.59
N ASP A 267 5.63 23.73 -7.24
CA ASP A 267 4.97 25.00 -6.85
C ASP A 267 4.26 24.85 -5.48
N TYR A 268 4.01 23.62 -5.04
CA TYR A 268 3.26 23.30 -3.82
C TYR A 268 4.07 22.49 -2.81
N ALA A 269 5.39 22.45 -2.94
CA ALA A 269 6.26 21.62 -2.09
C ALA A 269 6.09 21.91 -0.59
N GLN A 270 5.79 23.17 -0.22
CA GLN A 270 5.56 23.60 1.17
C GLN A 270 4.32 22.97 1.82
N TYR A 271 3.35 22.47 1.02
CA TYR A 271 2.14 21.81 1.53
C TYR A 271 2.25 20.29 1.53
N GLY A 272 3.20 19.74 0.74
CA GLY A 272 3.23 18.30 0.44
C GLY A 272 1.99 17.84 -0.33
N LEU A 273 1.71 16.54 -0.32
CA LEU A 273 0.53 15.97 -0.97
C LEU A 273 -0.75 16.35 -0.21
N LEU A 274 -1.63 17.13 -0.82
CA LEU A 274 -2.92 17.50 -0.22
C LEU A 274 -3.98 16.42 -0.47
N LEU A 275 -3.73 15.21 0.05
CA LEU A 275 -4.63 14.08 0.12
C LEU A 275 -4.74 13.62 1.57
N PHE A 276 -5.96 13.47 2.06
CA PHE A 276 -6.25 13.22 3.46
C PHE A 276 -7.35 12.16 3.63
N ALA A 277 -7.06 11.07 4.33
CA ALA A 277 -8.02 10.05 4.72
C ALA A 277 -8.77 10.53 5.97
N LYS A 278 -9.85 11.28 5.77
CA LYS A 278 -10.51 12.02 6.83
C LYS A 278 -11.38 11.15 7.74
N ARG A 279 -12.08 10.16 7.16
CA ARG A 279 -13.11 9.40 7.87
C ARG A 279 -13.10 7.94 7.49
N LEU A 280 -13.28 7.09 8.52
CA LEU A 280 -13.63 5.68 8.37
C LEU A 280 -14.94 5.41 9.12
N GLU A 281 -15.84 4.66 8.47
CA GLU A 281 -17.03 4.13 9.11
C GLU A 281 -17.17 2.65 8.74
N PHE A 282 -17.42 1.78 9.75
CA PHE A 282 -17.51 0.35 9.54
C PHE A 282 -18.34 -0.32 10.63
N PRO A 283 -18.97 -1.49 10.36
CA PRO A 283 -19.61 -2.30 11.39
C PRO A 283 -18.56 -2.75 12.41
N HIS A 284 -18.95 -2.87 13.66
CA HIS A 284 -18.06 -3.47 14.66
C HIS A 284 -17.82 -4.96 14.33
N PRO A 285 -16.56 -5.45 14.30
CA PRO A 285 -16.26 -6.80 13.83
C PRO A 285 -16.87 -7.91 14.68
N PHE A 286 -17.29 -7.63 15.93
CA PHE A 286 -17.73 -8.64 16.90
C PHE A 286 -19.04 -8.31 17.61
N ILE A 287 -19.56 -7.11 17.46
CA ILE A 287 -20.81 -6.65 18.11
C ILE A 287 -21.82 -6.32 17.01
N ALA A 288 -22.88 -7.11 16.95
CA ALA A 288 -23.96 -6.87 15.99
C ALA A 288 -24.58 -5.47 16.18
N ASP A 289 -25.02 -4.88 15.10
CA ASP A 289 -25.71 -3.57 15.04
C ASP A 289 -24.88 -2.37 15.55
N LYS A 290 -23.65 -2.59 16.06
CA LYS A 290 -22.74 -1.50 16.42
C LYS A 290 -21.94 -1.07 15.19
N ARG A 291 -21.93 0.23 14.89
CA ARG A 291 -21.06 0.85 13.89
C ARG A 291 -20.03 1.74 14.58
N ILE A 292 -18.86 1.79 14.02
CA ILE A 292 -17.76 2.63 14.47
C ILE A 292 -17.55 3.71 13.43
N LEU A 293 -17.53 4.95 13.89
CA LEU A 293 -17.23 6.13 13.11
C LEU A 293 -16.04 6.83 13.74
N VAL A 294 -14.97 7.00 12.97
CA VAL A 294 -13.80 7.79 13.36
C VAL A 294 -13.52 8.83 12.28
N GLU A 295 -13.43 10.08 12.70
CA GLU A 295 -13.21 11.21 11.81
C GLU A 295 -12.18 12.17 12.42
N LEU A 296 -11.36 12.77 11.57
CA LEU A 296 -10.35 13.78 11.92
C LEU A 296 -10.76 15.15 11.38
N ASP A 297 -10.33 16.21 12.06
CA ASP A 297 -10.35 17.56 11.50
C ASP A 297 -9.33 17.70 10.35
N PHE A 298 -9.59 18.65 9.45
CA PHE A 298 -8.62 18.95 8.39
C PHE A 298 -7.28 19.38 8.99
N PRO A 299 -6.17 18.79 8.51
CA PRO A 299 -4.84 19.17 8.97
C PRO A 299 -4.51 20.61 8.56
N GLU A 300 -3.64 21.27 9.33
CA GLU A 300 -3.33 22.69 9.16
C GLU A 300 -2.84 23.05 7.74
N ARG A 301 -2.16 22.14 7.07
CA ARG A 301 -1.72 22.32 5.68
C ARG A 301 -2.88 22.50 4.69
N PHE A 302 -4.05 21.86 4.93
CA PHE A 302 -5.27 22.07 4.14
C PHE A 302 -5.86 23.45 4.38
N LYS A 303 -5.98 23.87 5.65
CA LYS A 303 -6.47 25.18 6.05
C LYS A 303 -5.55 26.30 5.54
N THR A 304 -4.24 26.08 5.63
CA THR A 304 -3.25 27.07 5.14
C THR A 304 -3.29 27.19 3.63
N PHE A 305 -3.45 26.08 2.89
CA PHE A 305 -3.61 26.14 1.45
C PHE A 305 -4.86 26.93 1.06
N GLU A 306 -5.99 26.64 1.69
CA GLU A 306 -7.27 27.31 1.45
C GLU A 306 -7.17 28.81 1.70
N ARG A 307 -6.58 29.23 2.84
CA ARG A 307 -6.40 30.67 3.15
C ARG A 307 -5.53 31.42 2.15
N LYS A 308 -4.55 30.74 1.54
CA LYS A 308 -3.67 31.34 0.51
C LYS A 308 -4.27 31.34 -0.90
N CYS A 309 -5.40 30.68 -1.07
CA CYS A 309 -6.19 30.68 -2.30
C CYS A 309 -7.55 31.34 -2.03
N PRO A 310 -7.60 32.66 -1.70
CA PRO A 310 -8.86 33.32 -1.38
C PRO A 310 -9.81 33.23 -2.57
N SER A 311 -11.06 32.84 -2.28
CA SER A 311 -12.17 32.99 -3.21
C SER A 311 -12.51 34.44 -3.32
N TYR A 312 -12.73 34.95 -4.51
CA TYR A 312 -13.40 36.21 -4.76
C TYR A 312 -14.88 36.00 -4.96
#